data_8dbc10fd7bdcee84ba145ca962245dcb
#
_entry.id   8dbc10fd7bdcee84ba145ca962245dcb
#
_cell.length_a   1.000
_cell.length_b   1.000
_cell.length_c   1.000
_cell.angle_alpha   90.00
_cell.angle_beta   90.00
_cell.angle_gamma   90.00
#
_symmetry.space_group_name_H-M   'P 1'
#
loop_
_entity.id
_entity.type
_entity.pdbx_description
1 polymer ?
#
loop_
_entity_poly.entity_id
_entity_poly.type
_entity_poly.pdbx_seq_one_letter_code
_entity_poly.pdbx_strand_id
1 'polypeptide(L)'
;MYKIITKEMLTPTICRMKVEAPRLAASALPGQFLIVRATENGERIPLTISDYDKEAGTVTIVTQQIGASSSEIISFEQGESFKDVVGPLGIPSDFTEMSEEELKGQRYIFIAGGVGTAPVYPQVKWLHERGVAVDVIVGAKTKDLVIYKEEMEAVCDNLYLCTDDGSAGFKGLVTAMLEKLVNEDGKKYTQAVAIGPMIMMEFATLTAKKLELPIIVSLNTLMVDGTGMCGACRVTVAGKTRFACVEGPEFNGYDVDFDEAMRRQGMYKAEEIEANEHHKCRIGRGK
;
A
#
# COMPACT_ATOMS: atom_id res chain seq x y z
N MET A 1 -22.74 -1.97 10.64
CA MET A 1 -22.01 -3.22 10.31
C MET A 1 -21.32 -2.99 8.98
N TYR A 2 -20.13 -3.49 8.81
CA TYR A 2 -19.31 -3.30 7.61
C TYR A 2 -19.35 -4.59 6.79
N LYS A 3 -20.37 -4.71 5.93
CA LYS A 3 -20.65 -5.94 5.18
C LYS A 3 -19.68 -6.10 4.01
N ILE A 4 -19.18 -7.31 3.83
CA ILE A 4 -18.37 -7.69 2.67
C ILE A 4 -19.29 -7.92 1.49
N ILE A 5 -19.18 -7.07 0.48
CA ILE A 5 -20.01 -7.12 -0.73
C ILE A 5 -19.44 -8.10 -1.74
N THR A 6 -18.11 -8.10 -1.89
CA THR A 6 -17.40 -9.06 -2.74
C THR A 6 -16.12 -9.50 -2.07
N LYS A 7 -15.70 -10.74 -2.36
CA LYS A 7 -14.40 -11.31 -1.96
C LYS A 7 -13.79 -12.00 -3.17
N GLU A 8 -12.52 -11.77 -3.40
CA GLU A 8 -11.76 -12.35 -4.49
C GLU A 8 -10.33 -12.66 -4.05
N MET A 9 -9.87 -13.87 -4.32
CA MET A 9 -8.47 -14.24 -4.13
C MET A 9 -7.67 -13.84 -5.37
N LEU A 10 -6.81 -12.83 -5.25
CA LEU A 10 -5.93 -12.37 -6.33
C LEU A 10 -4.74 -13.32 -6.52
N THR A 11 -4.28 -13.93 -5.42
CA THR A 11 -3.26 -14.98 -5.38
C THR A 11 -3.63 -15.96 -4.26
N PRO A 12 -2.96 -17.09 -4.11
CA PRO A 12 -3.25 -18.01 -2.98
C PRO A 12 -3.17 -17.36 -1.59
N THR A 13 -2.50 -16.22 -1.45
CA THR A 13 -2.28 -15.53 -0.16
C THR A 13 -2.72 -14.08 -0.14
N ILE A 14 -3.24 -13.52 -1.24
CA ILE A 14 -3.68 -12.13 -1.31
C ILE A 14 -5.17 -12.10 -1.68
N CYS A 15 -5.96 -11.45 -0.86
CA CYS A 15 -7.39 -11.31 -1.00
C CYS A 15 -7.80 -9.85 -1.17
N ARG A 16 -8.67 -9.58 -2.15
CA ARG A 16 -9.37 -8.32 -2.36
C ARG A 16 -10.79 -8.43 -1.82
N MET A 17 -11.20 -7.47 -1.01
CA MET A 17 -12.56 -7.39 -0.48
C MET A 17 -13.14 -6.00 -0.71
N LYS A 18 -14.38 -5.94 -1.21
CA LYS A 18 -15.17 -4.71 -1.25
C LYS A 18 -16.11 -4.70 -0.04
N VAL A 19 -16.05 -3.63 0.74
CA VAL A 19 -16.75 -3.49 2.03
C VAL A 19 -17.71 -2.32 1.98
N GLU A 20 -18.95 -2.51 2.42
CA GLU A 20 -19.94 -1.46 2.56
C GLU A 20 -19.56 -0.52 3.71
N ALA A 21 -19.22 0.72 3.37
CA ALA A 21 -18.80 1.76 4.29
C ALA A 21 -19.09 3.16 3.72
N PRO A 22 -20.36 3.57 3.57
CA PRO A 22 -20.74 4.73 2.77
C PRO A 22 -20.14 6.05 3.30
N ARG A 23 -20.03 6.22 4.63
CA ARG A 23 -19.40 7.42 5.21
C ARG A 23 -17.91 7.49 4.88
N LEU A 24 -17.24 6.35 4.89
CA LEU A 24 -15.82 6.20 4.56
C LEU A 24 -15.59 6.48 3.07
N ALA A 25 -16.37 5.83 2.21
CA ALA A 25 -16.30 5.99 0.77
C ALA A 25 -16.53 7.46 0.33
N ALA A 26 -17.46 8.16 0.96
CA ALA A 26 -17.78 9.55 0.64
C ALA A 26 -16.60 10.51 0.86
N SER A 27 -15.72 10.22 1.83
CA SER A 27 -14.61 11.09 2.25
C SER A 27 -13.22 10.54 1.92
N ALA A 28 -13.13 9.30 1.42
CA ALA A 28 -11.85 8.69 1.07
C ALA A 28 -11.16 9.43 -0.09
N LEU A 29 -9.84 9.55 0.04
CA LEU A 29 -8.91 10.10 -0.96
C LEU A 29 -7.71 9.16 -1.13
N PRO A 30 -6.98 9.25 -2.26
CA PRO A 30 -5.76 8.46 -2.48
C PRO A 30 -4.72 8.64 -1.37
N GLY A 31 -3.95 7.60 -1.08
CA GLY A 31 -2.91 7.60 -0.04
C GLY A 31 -3.42 7.32 1.37
N GLN A 32 -4.72 7.39 1.60
CA GLN A 32 -5.32 7.11 2.91
C GLN A 32 -5.50 5.62 3.18
N PHE A 33 -5.63 5.29 4.45
CA PHE A 33 -5.85 3.94 4.95
C PHE A 33 -7.06 3.89 5.90
N LEU A 34 -7.40 2.70 6.32
CA LEU A 34 -8.40 2.43 7.34
C LEU A 34 -7.88 1.37 8.31
N ILE A 35 -8.53 1.23 9.45
CA ILE A 35 -8.26 0.15 10.40
C ILE A 35 -9.44 -0.79 10.43
N VAL A 36 -9.19 -2.09 10.20
CA VAL A 36 -10.17 -3.17 10.31
C VAL A 36 -9.98 -3.88 11.64
N ARG A 37 -11.08 -4.16 12.32
CA ARG A 37 -11.17 -5.12 13.40
C ARG A 37 -12.17 -6.20 13.01
N ALA A 38 -11.68 -7.40 12.76
CA ALA A 38 -12.47 -8.49 12.19
C ALA A 38 -13.58 -8.96 13.15
N THR A 39 -13.22 -9.26 14.41
CA THR A 39 -14.11 -9.78 15.46
C THR A 39 -14.07 -8.90 16.72
N GLU A 40 -14.91 -9.22 17.72
CA GLU A 40 -14.93 -8.49 19.01
C GLU A 40 -13.57 -8.47 19.71
N ASN A 41 -12.84 -9.58 19.63
CA ASN A 41 -11.53 -9.75 20.23
C ASN A 41 -10.39 -9.68 19.20
N GLY A 42 -10.70 -9.31 17.94
CA GLY A 42 -9.74 -9.17 16.86
C GLY A 42 -8.83 -7.97 17.05
N GLU A 43 -7.62 -8.07 16.52
CA GLU A 43 -6.66 -6.98 16.48
C GLU A 43 -7.10 -5.88 15.51
N ARG A 44 -6.55 -4.70 15.70
CA ARG A 44 -6.76 -3.54 14.84
C ARG A 44 -5.67 -3.51 13.77
N ILE A 45 -6.07 -3.80 12.53
CA ILE A 45 -5.14 -3.95 11.40
C ILE A 45 -5.28 -2.79 10.43
N PRO A 46 -4.22 -2.01 10.20
CA PRO A 46 -4.21 -0.95 9.19
C PRO A 46 -4.15 -1.56 7.79
N LEU A 47 -5.06 -1.14 6.93
CA LEU A 47 -5.10 -1.53 5.52
C LEU A 47 -5.32 -0.29 4.66
N THR A 48 -4.52 -0.13 3.61
CA THR A 48 -4.72 0.98 2.68
C THR A 48 -6.04 0.83 1.93
N ILE A 49 -6.72 1.94 1.69
CA ILE A 49 -7.89 2.01 0.82
C ILE A 49 -7.39 1.84 -0.61
N SER A 50 -7.60 0.64 -1.19
CA SER A 50 -7.11 0.29 -2.53
C SER A 50 -8.02 0.78 -3.65
N ASP A 51 -9.27 1.10 -3.34
CA ASP A 51 -10.24 1.77 -4.19
C ASP A 51 -11.44 2.21 -3.35
N TYR A 52 -12.23 3.13 -3.87
CA TYR A 52 -13.48 3.56 -3.25
C TYR A 52 -14.50 3.98 -4.31
N ASP A 53 -15.76 3.72 -4.01
CA ASP A 53 -16.90 4.11 -4.85
C ASP A 53 -17.88 4.91 -3.99
N LYS A 54 -17.95 6.22 -4.26
CA LYS A 54 -18.81 7.15 -3.50
C LYS A 54 -20.28 6.90 -3.73
N GLU A 55 -20.67 6.48 -4.94
CA GLU A 55 -22.07 6.24 -5.31
C GLU A 55 -22.55 4.91 -4.72
N ALA A 56 -21.76 3.86 -4.86
CA ALA A 56 -22.05 2.56 -4.26
C ALA A 56 -21.85 2.52 -2.74
N GLY A 57 -21.16 3.52 -2.16
CA GLY A 57 -20.86 3.57 -0.74
C GLY A 57 -19.92 2.47 -0.27
N THR A 58 -18.94 2.10 -1.08
CA THR A 58 -18.04 0.99 -0.79
C THR A 58 -16.58 1.40 -0.82
N VAL A 59 -15.76 0.73 -0.01
CA VAL A 59 -14.30 0.79 -0.04
C VAL A 59 -13.72 -0.58 -0.36
N THR A 60 -12.61 -0.61 -1.06
CA THR A 60 -11.88 -1.84 -1.38
C THR A 60 -10.62 -1.91 -0.54
N ILE A 61 -10.39 -3.05 0.07
CA ILE A 61 -9.18 -3.39 0.81
C ILE A 61 -8.52 -4.62 0.19
N VAL A 62 -7.19 -4.67 0.29
CA VAL A 62 -6.39 -5.83 -0.12
C VAL A 62 -5.55 -6.28 1.05
N THR A 63 -5.68 -7.54 1.41
CA THR A 63 -5.01 -8.14 2.56
C THR A 63 -4.14 -9.30 2.10
N GLN A 64 -2.86 -9.28 2.52
CA GLN A 64 -1.96 -10.40 2.34
C GLN A 64 -1.92 -11.25 3.62
N GLN A 65 -2.04 -12.56 3.46
CA GLN A 65 -1.93 -13.52 4.56
C GLN A 65 -0.48 -13.62 5.05
N ILE A 66 -0.20 -12.96 6.17
CA ILE A 66 1.15 -12.95 6.78
C ILE A 66 1.12 -13.62 8.16
N GLY A 67 0.13 -13.27 8.99
CA GLY A 67 -0.01 -13.71 10.37
C GLY A 67 -1.44 -14.10 10.74
N ALA A 68 -1.69 -14.29 12.04
CA ALA A 68 -2.98 -14.71 12.57
C ALA A 68 -4.11 -13.75 12.19
N SER A 69 -3.94 -12.45 12.41
CA SER A 69 -4.97 -11.43 12.18
C SER A 69 -5.30 -11.23 10.70
N SER A 70 -4.30 -11.24 9.81
CA SER A 70 -4.53 -11.19 8.36
C SER A 70 -5.20 -12.47 7.85
N SER A 71 -4.89 -13.63 8.44
CA SER A 71 -5.57 -14.90 8.15
C SER A 71 -7.04 -14.85 8.61
N GLU A 72 -7.31 -14.26 9.77
CA GLU A 72 -8.68 -14.07 10.27
C GLU A 72 -9.48 -13.17 9.32
N ILE A 73 -8.94 -12.02 8.88
CA ILE A 73 -9.60 -11.13 7.91
C ILE A 73 -9.94 -11.88 6.62
N ILE A 74 -8.99 -12.62 6.05
CA ILE A 74 -9.19 -13.37 4.79
C ILE A 74 -10.18 -14.51 4.95
N SER A 75 -10.39 -15.04 6.17
CA SER A 75 -11.35 -16.12 6.41
C SER A 75 -12.82 -15.70 6.30
N PHE A 76 -13.11 -14.40 6.37
CA PHE A 76 -14.46 -13.88 6.20
C PHE A 76 -14.93 -14.06 4.75
N GLU A 77 -16.23 -14.38 4.60
CA GLU A 77 -16.84 -14.61 3.29
C GLU A 77 -17.75 -13.47 2.87
N GLN A 78 -18.11 -13.45 1.59
CA GLN A 78 -19.09 -12.50 1.06
C GLN A 78 -20.41 -12.62 1.83
N GLY A 79 -20.95 -11.48 2.25
CA GLY A 79 -22.16 -11.39 3.05
C GLY A 79 -21.92 -11.31 4.56
N GLU A 80 -20.75 -11.71 5.05
CA GLU A 80 -20.34 -11.50 6.43
C GLU A 80 -19.94 -10.04 6.68
N SER A 81 -19.72 -9.68 7.93
CA SER A 81 -19.39 -8.29 8.30
C SER A 81 -18.25 -8.24 9.28
N PHE A 82 -17.33 -7.29 9.07
CA PHE A 82 -16.35 -6.94 10.08
C PHE A 82 -17.00 -6.26 11.29
N LYS A 83 -16.41 -6.47 12.45
CA LYS A 83 -16.86 -5.85 13.70
C LYS A 83 -16.75 -4.34 13.63
N ASP A 84 -15.64 -3.84 13.13
CA ASP A 84 -15.36 -2.40 13.07
C ASP A 84 -14.46 -2.05 11.89
N VAL A 85 -14.69 -0.89 11.27
CA VAL A 85 -13.85 -0.29 10.25
C VAL A 85 -13.79 1.21 10.52
N VAL A 86 -12.61 1.72 10.81
CA VAL A 86 -12.38 3.13 11.16
C VAL A 86 -11.54 3.79 10.07
N GLY A 87 -11.98 4.94 9.60
CA GLY A 87 -11.28 5.72 8.57
C GLY A 87 -12.20 6.75 7.90
N PRO A 88 -11.74 7.40 6.81
CA PRO A 88 -10.36 7.34 6.32
C PRO A 88 -9.39 7.95 7.32
N LEU A 89 -8.18 7.40 7.38
CA LEU A 89 -7.09 7.82 8.27
C LEU A 89 -5.87 8.21 7.43
N GLY A 90 -4.97 8.96 8.03
CA GLY A 90 -3.78 9.49 7.38
C GLY A 90 -4.08 10.73 6.53
N ILE A 91 -3.00 11.40 6.11
CA ILE A 91 -3.06 12.51 5.19
C ILE A 91 -3.19 11.94 3.77
N PRO A 92 -4.08 12.46 2.92
CA PRO A 92 -4.12 12.11 1.51
C PRO A 92 -2.80 12.41 0.81
N SER A 93 -2.55 11.77 -0.33
CA SER A 93 -1.40 12.09 -1.18
C SER A 93 -1.40 13.58 -1.56
N ASP A 94 -0.23 14.20 -1.54
CA ASP A 94 -0.02 15.64 -1.71
C ASP A 94 -0.61 16.20 -3.02
N PHE A 95 -0.57 15.41 -4.09
CA PHE A 95 -1.16 15.81 -5.37
C PHE A 95 -2.68 16.04 -5.30
N THR A 96 -3.37 15.56 -4.28
CA THR A 96 -4.83 15.79 -4.12
C THR A 96 -5.16 17.24 -3.77
N GLU A 97 -4.19 18.01 -3.27
CA GLU A 97 -4.31 19.43 -2.93
C GLU A 97 -3.79 20.36 -4.05
N MET A 98 -3.15 19.79 -5.10
CA MET A 98 -2.66 20.57 -6.23
C MET A 98 -3.80 21.07 -7.12
N SER A 99 -3.63 22.27 -7.65
CA SER A 99 -4.52 22.81 -8.69
C SER A 99 -4.36 22.04 -10.02
N GLU A 100 -5.36 22.12 -10.88
CA GLU A 100 -5.27 21.50 -12.22
C GLU A 100 -4.08 22.01 -13.04
N GLU A 101 -3.67 23.27 -12.85
CA GLU A 101 -2.51 23.85 -13.53
C GLU A 101 -1.19 23.25 -13.03
N GLU A 102 -1.05 23.05 -11.73
CA GLU A 102 0.11 22.39 -11.14
C GLU A 102 0.21 20.92 -11.57
N LEU A 103 -0.92 20.22 -11.62
CA LEU A 103 -0.98 18.82 -12.06
C LEU A 103 -0.57 18.65 -13.54
N LYS A 104 -0.95 19.55 -14.44
CA LYS A 104 -0.61 19.48 -15.88
C LYS A 104 0.89 19.46 -16.17
N GLY A 105 1.71 20.03 -15.27
CA GLY A 105 3.16 20.00 -15.38
C GLY A 105 3.83 18.75 -14.80
N GLN A 106 3.07 17.87 -14.17
CA GLN A 106 3.61 16.73 -13.47
C GLN A 106 3.71 15.48 -14.37
N ARG A 107 4.71 14.67 -14.08
CA ARG A 107 4.86 13.32 -14.61
C ARG A 107 5.37 12.41 -13.50
N TYR A 108 4.52 11.50 -13.09
CA TYR A 108 4.81 10.60 -11.98
C TYR A 108 5.37 9.26 -12.45
N ILE A 109 6.22 8.66 -11.61
CA ILE A 109 6.54 7.24 -11.69
C ILE A 109 6.23 6.56 -10.35
N PHE A 110 5.36 5.57 -10.37
CA PHE A 110 5.05 4.77 -9.20
C PHE A 110 5.87 3.49 -9.19
N ILE A 111 6.39 3.12 -8.02
CA ILE A 111 7.23 1.95 -7.81
C ILE A 111 6.52 1.09 -6.76
N ALA A 112 5.89 0.01 -7.23
CA ALA A 112 5.10 -0.88 -6.41
C ALA A 112 5.82 -2.21 -6.16
N GLY A 113 5.79 -2.73 -4.93
CA GLY A 113 6.34 -4.05 -4.59
C GLY A 113 5.31 -4.99 -3.98
N GLY A 114 5.03 -6.11 -4.64
CA GLY A 114 4.11 -7.12 -4.16
C GLY A 114 2.71 -6.57 -3.86
N VAL A 115 2.22 -6.75 -2.63
CA VAL A 115 0.91 -6.23 -2.19
C VAL A 115 0.83 -4.70 -2.25
N GLY A 116 1.97 -4.00 -2.26
CA GLY A 116 2.03 -2.53 -2.43
C GLY A 116 1.49 -2.03 -3.77
N THR A 117 1.24 -2.91 -4.73
CA THR A 117 0.55 -2.55 -5.99
C THR A 117 -0.89 -2.11 -5.73
N ALA A 118 -1.56 -2.71 -4.76
CA ALA A 118 -2.95 -2.35 -4.43
C ALA A 118 -3.11 -0.90 -3.92
N PRO A 119 -2.30 -0.38 -2.98
CA PRO A 119 -2.33 1.03 -2.59
C PRO A 119 -1.89 2.01 -3.68
N VAL A 120 -1.09 1.60 -4.66
CA VAL A 120 -0.71 2.44 -5.81
C VAL A 120 -1.91 2.68 -6.74
N TYR A 121 -2.79 1.71 -6.92
CA TYR A 121 -3.89 1.78 -7.87
C TYR A 121 -4.80 3.02 -7.70
N PRO A 122 -5.35 3.35 -6.52
CA PRO A 122 -6.22 4.51 -6.37
C PRO A 122 -5.50 5.84 -6.63
N GLN A 123 -4.19 5.90 -6.39
CA GLN A 123 -3.38 7.09 -6.67
C GLN A 123 -3.22 7.30 -8.18
N VAL A 124 -2.83 6.25 -8.89
CA VAL A 124 -2.67 6.27 -10.36
C VAL A 124 -4.01 6.56 -11.05
N LYS A 125 -5.09 5.89 -10.63
CA LYS A 125 -6.46 6.12 -11.12
C LYS A 125 -6.88 7.58 -10.96
N TRP A 126 -6.66 8.17 -9.79
CA TRP A 126 -7.02 9.56 -9.50
C TRP A 126 -6.26 10.55 -10.38
N LEU A 127 -4.97 10.31 -10.63
CA LEU A 127 -4.13 11.12 -11.52
C LEU A 127 -4.55 10.95 -12.99
N HIS A 128 -4.81 9.71 -13.43
CA HIS A 128 -5.30 9.39 -14.78
C HIS A 128 -6.61 10.12 -15.10
N GLU A 129 -7.58 10.11 -14.18
CA GLU A 129 -8.86 10.80 -14.33
C GLU A 129 -8.70 12.33 -14.52
N ARG A 130 -7.52 12.88 -14.17
CA ARG A 130 -7.15 14.29 -14.32
C ARG A 130 -6.17 14.55 -15.47
N GLY A 131 -5.90 13.54 -16.29
CA GLY A 131 -5.02 13.63 -17.45
C GLY A 131 -3.54 13.83 -17.11
N VAL A 132 -3.11 13.43 -15.91
CA VAL A 132 -1.70 13.48 -15.50
C VAL A 132 -0.97 12.24 -16.02
N ALA A 133 0.20 12.43 -16.62
CA ALA A 133 1.01 11.35 -17.14
C ALA A 133 1.64 10.51 -16.01
N VAL A 134 1.37 9.20 -16.01
CA VAL A 134 1.82 8.27 -14.97
C VAL A 134 2.40 7.00 -15.58
N ASP A 135 3.66 6.70 -15.24
CA ASP A 135 4.27 5.41 -15.50
C ASP A 135 4.28 4.59 -14.19
N VAL A 136 4.15 3.26 -14.28
CA VAL A 136 4.14 2.38 -13.11
C VAL A 136 5.14 1.24 -13.27
N ILE A 137 5.97 1.00 -12.27
CA ILE A 137 6.82 -0.20 -12.14
C ILE A 137 6.19 -1.09 -11.08
N VAL A 138 5.89 -2.35 -11.44
CA VAL A 138 5.39 -3.37 -10.50
C VAL A 138 6.41 -4.46 -10.35
N GLY A 139 6.91 -4.66 -9.14
CA GLY A 139 7.85 -5.72 -8.77
C GLY A 139 7.17 -6.89 -8.08
N ALA A 140 7.48 -8.11 -8.50
CA ALA A 140 7.04 -9.35 -7.87
C ALA A 140 8.14 -10.42 -7.95
N LYS A 141 8.07 -11.45 -7.10
CA LYS A 141 9.02 -12.58 -7.21
C LYS A 141 8.81 -13.37 -8.49
N THR A 142 7.57 -13.62 -8.86
CA THR A 142 7.15 -14.38 -10.03
C THR A 142 5.92 -13.75 -10.67
N LYS A 143 5.61 -14.10 -11.91
CA LYS A 143 4.41 -13.63 -12.63
C LYS A 143 3.10 -13.93 -11.88
N ASP A 144 3.03 -15.07 -11.19
CA ASP A 144 1.82 -15.52 -10.49
C ASP A 144 1.52 -14.70 -9.21
N LEU A 145 2.48 -13.87 -8.78
CA LEU A 145 2.35 -12.94 -7.66
C LEU A 145 2.12 -11.49 -8.10
N VAL A 146 2.04 -11.22 -9.41
CA VAL A 146 1.65 -9.91 -9.94
C VAL A 146 0.14 -9.76 -9.76
N ILE A 147 -0.24 -8.70 -9.05
CA ILE A 147 -1.65 -8.34 -8.82
C ILE A 147 -1.98 -7.01 -9.51
N TYR A 148 -3.24 -6.74 -9.78
CA TYR A 148 -3.72 -5.46 -10.35
C TYR A 148 -3.12 -5.12 -11.73
N LYS A 149 -2.67 -6.13 -12.49
CA LYS A 149 -2.04 -5.87 -13.80
C LYS A 149 -3.01 -5.20 -14.76
N GLU A 150 -4.17 -5.80 -14.96
CA GLU A 150 -5.18 -5.32 -15.93
C GLU A 150 -5.77 -3.98 -15.50
N GLU A 151 -6.07 -3.83 -14.20
CA GLU A 151 -6.55 -2.58 -13.65
C GLU A 151 -5.54 -1.45 -13.80
N MET A 152 -4.24 -1.76 -13.59
CA MET A 152 -3.17 -0.78 -13.71
C MET A 152 -2.93 -0.38 -15.17
N GLU A 153 -2.94 -1.35 -16.10
CA GLU A 153 -2.82 -1.11 -17.54
C GLU A 153 -3.93 -0.18 -18.07
N ALA A 154 -5.10 -0.18 -17.43
CA ALA A 154 -6.23 0.68 -17.81
C ALA A 154 -6.09 2.15 -17.36
N VAL A 155 -5.21 2.44 -16.40
CA VAL A 155 -5.11 3.77 -15.75
C VAL A 155 -3.71 4.39 -15.78
N CYS A 156 -2.70 3.72 -16.31
CA CYS A 156 -1.35 4.29 -16.47
C CYS A 156 -0.96 4.41 -17.94
N ASP A 157 0.00 5.28 -18.25
CA ASP A 157 0.52 5.42 -19.60
C ASP A 157 1.41 4.22 -19.98
N ASN A 158 2.25 3.77 -19.06
CA ASN A 158 3.11 2.60 -19.26
C ASN A 158 3.20 1.78 -17.96
N LEU A 159 3.00 0.48 -18.10
CA LEU A 159 3.21 -0.51 -17.04
C LEU A 159 4.48 -1.31 -17.29
N TYR A 160 5.43 -1.28 -16.37
CA TYR A 160 6.67 -2.05 -16.41
C TYR A 160 6.63 -3.13 -15.33
N LEU A 161 6.52 -4.39 -15.78
CA LEU A 161 6.58 -5.52 -14.86
C LEU A 161 8.04 -5.91 -14.63
N CYS A 162 8.42 -6.16 -13.39
CA CYS A 162 9.71 -6.70 -12.97
C CYS A 162 9.47 -7.98 -12.16
N THR A 163 10.15 -9.06 -12.54
CA THR A 163 10.11 -10.30 -11.75
C THR A 163 11.51 -10.79 -11.44
N ASP A 164 11.73 -11.28 -10.22
CA ASP A 164 13.04 -11.73 -9.78
C ASP A 164 13.53 -12.92 -10.63
N ASP A 165 12.61 -13.82 -10.99
CA ASP A 165 12.90 -15.02 -11.80
C ASP A 165 12.88 -14.77 -13.30
N GLY A 166 12.36 -13.62 -13.77
CA GLY A 166 12.21 -13.28 -15.18
C GLY A 166 11.01 -13.93 -15.86
N SER A 167 10.04 -14.43 -15.10
CA SER A 167 8.83 -15.07 -15.62
C SER A 167 7.86 -14.11 -16.30
N ALA A 168 7.96 -12.79 -16.01
CA ALA A 168 7.25 -11.73 -16.72
C ALA A 168 8.05 -10.43 -16.73
N GLY A 169 8.01 -9.72 -17.86
CA GLY A 169 8.62 -8.40 -18.01
C GLY A 169 10.14 -8.40 -17.86
N PHE A 170 10.65 -7.41 -17.16
CA PHE A 170 12.08 -7.24 -16.90
C PHE A 170 12.53 -8.20 -15.79
N LYS A 171 13.60 -8.96 -16.05
CA LYS A 171 14.23 -9.80 -15.04
C LYS A 171 15.13 -8.95 -14.14
N GLY A 172 14.70 -8.67 -12.93
CA GLY A 172 15.47 -7.88 -11.98
C GLY A 172 14.61 -7.04 -11.02
N LEU A 173 15.27 -6.17 -10.29
CA LEU A 173 14.65 -5.34 -9.28
C LEU A 173 13.98 -4.09 -9.89
N VAL A 174 12.97 -3.55 -9.23
CA VAL A 174 12.29 -2.30 -9.60
C VAL A 174 13.23 -1.10 -9.69
N THR A 175 14.29 -1.09 -8.89
CA THR A 175 15.33 -0.04 -8.88
C THR A 175 16.15 -0.07 -10.17
N ALA A 176 16.50 -1.24 -10.67
CA ALA A 176 17.22 -1.38 -11.95
C ALA A 176 16.33 -0.94 -13.15
N MET A 177 15.03 -1.21 -13.08
CA MET A 177 14.09 -0.69 -14.08
C MET A 177 14.00 0.83 -14.01
N LEU A 178 13.93 1.44 -12.80
CA LEU A 178 13.94 2.88 -12.65
C LEU A 178 15.20 3.51 -13.26
N GLU A 179 16.38 2.97 -12.95
CA GLU A 179 17.66 3.42 -13.52
C GLU A 179 17.66 3.31 -15.07
N LYS A 180 17.16 2.21 -15.61
CA LYS A 180 17.03 2.00 -17.05
C LYS A 180 16.13 3.07 -17.70
N LEU A 181 14.95 3.29 -17.16
CA LEU A 181 13.98 4.26 -17.69
C LEU A 181 14.56 5.68 -17.75
N VAL A 182 15.28 6.09 -16.72
CA VAL A 182 15.84 7.44 -16.63
C VAL A 182 17.12 7.58 -17.44
N ASN A 183 18.08 6.66 -17.27
CA ASN A 183 19.42 6.80 -17.86
C ASN A 183 19.53 6.30 -19.28
N GLU A 184 18.82 5.19 -19.63
CA GLU A 184 18.92 4.57 -20.96
C GLU A 184 17.79 5.02 -21.88
N ASP A 185 16.53 5.00 -21.37
CA ASP A 185 15.36 5.34 -22.18
C ASP A 185 15.08 6.87 -22.17
N GLY A 186 15.84 7.64 -21.40
CA GLY A 186 15.78 9.12 -21.35
C GLY A 186 14.48 9.69 -20.82
N LYS A 187 13.69 8.90 -20.06
CA LYS A 187 12.45 9.35 -19.46
C LYS A 187 12.71 10.36 -18.34
N LYS A 188 11.85 11.38 -18.27
CA LYS A 188 11.91 12.41 -17.24
C LYS A 188 10.66 12.35 -16.40
N TYR A 189 10.82 12.32 -15.09
CA TYR A 189 9.74 12.36 -14.12
C TYR A 189 9.93 13.54 -13.18
N THR A 190 8.84 14.11 -12.72
CA THR A 190 8.86 15.18 -11.70
C THR A 190 8.89 14.62 -10.31
N GLN A 191 8.29 13.44 -10.12
CA GLN A 191 8.20 12.78 -8.81
C GLN A 191 8.11 11.27 -8.96
N ALA A 192 8.79 10.55 -8.07
CA ALA A 192 8.59 9.13 -7.83
C ALA A 192 7.74 8.91 -6.57
N VAL A 193 6.95 7.83 -6.56
CA VAL A 193 6.23 7.36 -5.37
C VAL A 193 6.52 5.88 -5.20
N ALA A 194 7.05 5.46 -4.03
CA ALA A 194 7.35 4.05 -3.78
C ALA A 194 6.49 3.48 -2.65
N ILE A 195 5.83 2.34 -2.92
CA ILE A 195 4.96 1.65 -1.98
C ILE A 195 5.23 0.14 -2.04
N GLY A 196 5.66 -0.43 -0.91
CA GLY A 196 5.99 -1.85 -0.82
C GLY A 196 6.75 -2.21 0.43
N PRO A 197 7.54 -3.29 0.43
CA PRO A 197 8.39 -3.63 1.55
C PRO A 197 9.34 -2.49 1.93
N MET A 198 9.58 -2.28 3.24
CA MET A 198 10.39 -1.17 3.73
C MET A 198 11.78 -1.14 3.08
N ILE A 199 12.42 -2.29 2.94
CA ILE A 199 13.72 -2.44 2.28
C ILE A 199 13.67 -2.02 0.79
N MET A 200 12.58 -2.30 0.08
CA MET A 200 12.40 -1.87 -1.31
C MET A 200 12.28 -0.34 -1.39
N MET A 201 11.54 0.28 -0.48
CA MET A 201 11.37 1.74 -0.43
C MET A 201 12.70 2.44 -0.12
N GLU A 202 13.52 1.87 0.76
CA GLU A 202 14.89 2.35 1.03
C GLU A 202 15.73 2.34 -0.25
N PHE A 203 15.84 1.18 -0.94
CA PHE A 203 16.64 1.08 -2.16
C PHE A 203 16.07 1.93 -3.30
N ALA A 204 14.74 2.05 -3.42
CA ALA A 204 14.13 2.97 -4.36
C ALA A 204 14.51 4.43 -4.08
N THR A 205 14.56 4.81 -2.79
CA THR A 205 14.98 6.13 -2.35
C THR A 205 16.47 6.40 -2.66
N LEU A 206 17.34 5.43 -2.38
CA LEU A 206 18.76 5.54 -2.71
C LEU A 206 19.00 5.66 -4.22
N THR A 207 18.22 4.93 -5.02
CA THR A 207 18.26 5.01 -6.49
C THR A 207 17.75 6.36 -6.98
N ALA A 208 16.60 6.81 -6.49
CA ALA A 208 16.03 8.10 -6.84
C ALA A 208 16.97 9.26 -6.49
N LYS A 209 17.68 9.17 -5.36
CA LYS A 209 18.69 10.16 -4.95
C LYS A 209 19.86 10.25 -5.93
N LYS A 210 20.33 9.12 -6.48
CA LYS A 210 21.37 9.11 -7.52
C LYS A 210 20.90 9.73 -8.83
N LEU A 211 19.59 9.61 -9.10
CA LEU A 211 18.96 10.13 -10.31
C LEU A 211 18.44 11.58 -10.13
N GLU A 212 18.68 12.20 -8.98
CA GLU A 212 18.16 13.53 -8.60
C GLU A 212 16.63 13.63 -8.75
N LEU A 213 15.92 12.52 -8.55
CA LEU A 213 14.47 12.41 -8.70
C LEU A 213 13.79 12.47 -7.32
N PRO A 214 12.99 13.51 -7.01
CA PRO A 214 12.21 13.55 -5.77
C PRO A 214 11.37 12.29 -5.59
N ILE A 215 11.34 11.76 -4.37
CA ILE A 215 10.60 10.51 -4.08
C ILE A 215 9.81 10.63 -2.79
N ILE A 216 8.55 10.22 -2.86
CA ILE A 216 7.67 9.99 -1.72
C ILE A 216 7.63 8.48 -1.43
N VAL A 217 7.63 8.11 -0.16
CA VAL A 217 7.46 6.73 0.29
C VAL A 217 6.25 6.61 1.20
N SER A 218 5.42 5.60 0.99
CA SER A 218 4.26 5.33 1.84
C SER A 218 4.61 4.25 2.87
N LEU A 219 4.84 4.68 4.11
CA LEU A 219 5.39 3.83 5.16
C LEU A 219 4.34 2.89 5.77
N ASN A 220 4.66 1.61 5.81
CA ASN A 220 3.87 0.55 6.43
C ASN A 220 4.35 0.27 7.87
N THR A 221 4.39 1.31 8.71
CA THR A 221 4.76 1.17 10.12
C THR A 221 3.72 0.39 10.91
N LEU A 222 4.12 -0.17 12.07
CA LEU A 222 3.17 -0.73 13.03
C LEU A 222 2.17 0.34 13.47
N MET A 223 0.86 0.07 13.33
CA MET A 223 -0.21 0.97 13.74
C MET A 223 -1.24 0.20 14.59
N VAL A 224 -1.69 0.79 15.69
CA VAL A 224 -2.70 0.20 16.58
C VAL A 224 -3.92 1.09 16.66
N ASP A 225 -3.72 2.35 17.07
CA ASP A 225 -4.80 3.29 17.31
C ASP A 225 -5.24 4.04 16.04
N GLY A 226 -4.28 4.52 15.24
CA GLY A 226 -4.54 5.24 13.99
C GLY A 226 -4.88 6.73 14.17
N THR A 227 -4.90 7.25 15.41
CA THR A 227 -5.29 8.65 15.73
C THR A 227 -4.15 9.46 16.34
N GLY A 228 -2.91 8.92 16.35
CA GLY A 228 -1.72 9.60 16.89
C GLY A 228 -1.51 9.49 18.39
N MET A 229 -2.40 8.79 19.13
CA MET A 229 -2.35 8.76 20.60
C MET A 229 -1.37 7.71 21.16
N CYS A 230 -1.30 6.52 20.56
CA CYS A 230 -0.51 5.41 21.13
C CYS A 230 0.99 5.47 20.82
N GLY A 231 1.41 6.22 19.81
CA GLY A 231 2.80 6.36 19.41
C GLY A 231 3.44 5.10 18.78
N ALA A 232 2.66 4.05 18.49
CA ALA A 232 3.16 2.81 17.89
C ALA A 232 3.78 3.05 16.50
N CYS A 233 3.18 3.93 15.71
CA CYS A 233 3.56 4.25 14.34
C CYS A 233 4.65 5.32 14.21
N ARG A 234 5.35 5.67 15.30
CA ARG A 234 6.39 6.71 15.22
C ARG A 234 7.54 6.28 14.32
N VAL A 235 8.05 7.23 13.58
CA VAL A 235 9.17 7.14 12.67
C VAL A 235 9.97 8.44 12.73
N THR A 236 11.28 8.38 12.51
CA THR A 236 12.10 9.59 12.40
C THR A 236 12.15 10.05 10.94
N VAL A 237 11.72 11.30 10.72
CA VAL A 237 11.74 11.97 9.41
C VAL A 237 12.39 13.34 9.58
N ALA A 238 13.42 13.64 8.79
CA ALA A 238 14.25 14.86 8.91
C ALA A 238 14.75 15.09 10.34
N GLY A 239 15.16 14.02 11.04
CA GLY A 239 15.66 14.08 12.42
C GLY A 239 14.60 14.36 13.48
N LYS A 240 13.30 14.32 13.13
CA LYS A 240 12.19 14.57 14.06
C LYS A 240 11.27 13.35 14.13
N THR A 241 10.78 13.05 15.33
CA THR A 241 9.75 12.02 15.50
C THR A 241 8.45 12.47 14.86
N ARG A 242 7.88 11.62 13.98
CA ARG A 242 6.59 11.77 13.32
C ARG A 242 5.71 10.56 13.62
N PHE A 243 4.41 10.75 13.51
CA PHE A 243 3.42 9.69 13.69
C PHE A 243 2.78 9.37 12.34
N ALA A 244 3.17 8.26 11.71
CA ALA A 244 2.77 7.91 10.35
C ALA A 244 1.24 7.83 10.16
N CYS A 245 0.47 7.53 11.22
CA CYS A 245 -0.98 7.44 11.13
C CYS A 245 -1.72 8.80 11.04
N VAL A 246 -1.07 9.91 11.41
CA VAL A 246 -1.69 11.26 11.40
C VAL A 246 -0.87 12.31 10.65
N GLU A 247 0.44 12.10 10.48
CA GLU A 247 1.34 13.01 9.74
C GLU A 247 1.82 12.39 8.42
N GLY A 248 1.41 11.14 8.11
CA GLY A 248 1.68 10.36 6.92
C GLY A 248 0.41 9.64 6.46
N PRO A 249 0.52 8.48 5.83
CA PRO A 249 1.68 7.56 5.81
C PRO A 249 2.79 7.94 4.81
N GLU A 250 2.55 8.93 3.96
CA GLU A 250 3.48 9.37 2.92
C GLU A 250 4.46 10.42 3.44
N PHE A 251 5.75 10.22 3.15
CA PHE A 251 6.83 11.10 3.54
C PHE A 251 7.86 11.24 2.42
N ASN A 252 8.60 12.36 2.41
CA ASN A 252 9.77 12.51 1.55
C ASN A 252 10.79 11.40 1.89
N GLY A 253 11.06 10.52 0.94
CA GLY A 253 11.94 9.37 1.15
C GLY A 253 13.34 9.74 1.59
N TYR A 254 13.86 10.89 1.15
CA TYR A 254 15.20 11.38 1.51
C TYR A 254 15.36 11.70 3.00
N ASP A 255 14.27 11.95 3.70
CA ASP A 255 14.24 12.37 5.10
C ASP A 255 13.94 11.23 6.07
N VAL A 256 13.55 10.05 5.58
CA VAL A 256 13.17 8.89 6.41
C VAL A 256 14.39 8.15 6.95
N ASP A 257 14.41 7.88 8.25
CA ASP A 257 15.33 6.92 8.88
C ASP A 257 14.79 5.49 8.69
N PHE A 258 15.21 4.85 7.58
CA PHE A 258 14.78 3.49 7.24
C PHE A 258 15.32 2.44 8.20
N ASP A 259 16.50 2.62 8.77
CA ASP A 259 17.10 1.69 9.73
C ASP A 259 16.25 1.63 11.01
N GLU A 260 15.83 2.79 11.52
CA GLU A 260 14.90 2.83 12.65
C GLU A 260 13.55 2.22 12.28
N ALA A 261 12.99 2.57 11.14
CA ALA A 261 11.68 2.09 10.70
C ALA A 261 11.65 0.55 10.58
N MET A 262 12.66 -0.06 9.97
CA MET A 262 12.79 -1.53 9.86
C MET A 262 12.96 -2.21 11.21
N ARG A 263 13.81 -1.64 12.09
CA ARG A 263 14.01 -2.17 13.44
C ARG A 263 12.70 -2.16 14.22
N ARG A 264 11.88 -1.12 14.08
CA ARG A 264 10.58 -1.00 14.74
C ARG A 264 9.53 -1.96 14.19
N GLN A 265 9.54 -2.25 12.90
CA GLN A 265 8.67 -3.29 12.32
C GLN A 265 8.91 -4.67 12.92
N GLY A 266 10.13 -4.98 13.33
CA GLY A 266 10.49 -6.26 13.95
C GLY A 266 10.21 -6.36 15.46
N MET A 267 9.63 -5.33 16.09
CA MET A 267 9.57 -5.20 17.55
C MET A 267 8.73 -6.28 18.25
N TYR A 268 7.68 -6.78 17.59
CA TYR A 268 6.77 -7.83 18.11
C TYR A 268 6.86 -9.15 17.34
N LYS A 269 7.95 -9.38 16.64
CA LYS A 269 8.10 -10.56 15.78
C LYS A 269 8.00 -11.89 16.53
N ALA A 270 8.44 -11.95 17.78
CA ALA A 270 8.35 -13.15 18.60
C ALA A 270 6.90 -13.46 18.98
N GLU A 271 6.17 -12.45 19.43
CA GLU A 271 4.75 -12.53 19.79
C GLU A 271 3.87 -12.85 18.59
N GLU A 272 4.19 -12.30 17.41
CA GLU A 272 3.51 -12.62 16.15
C GLU A 272 3.69 -14.09 15.73
N ILE A 273 4.88 -14.64 15.93
CA ILE A 273 5.16 -16.06 15.65
C ILE A 273 4.33 -16.93 16.58
N GLU A 274 4.33 -16.66 17.89
CA GLU A 274 3.55 -17.39 18.88
C GLU A 274 2.05 -17.33 18.59
N ALA A 275 1.52 -16.13 18.31
CA ALA A 275 0.12 -15.93 17.95
C ALA A 275 -0.27 -16.73 16.69
N ASN A 276 0.61 -16.78 15.70
CA ASN A 276 0.37 -17.52 14.45
C ASN A 276 0.37 -19.05 14.68
N GLU A 277 1.22 -19.57 15.55
CA GLU A 277 1.23 -20.98 15.95
C GLU A 277 -0.06 -21.36 16.68
N HIS A 278 -0.50 -20.54 17.63
CA HIS A 278 -1.77 -20.74 18.33
C HIS A 278 -2.99 -20.68 17.38
N HIS A 279 -2.98 -19.79 16.41
CA HIS A 279 -4.04 -19.68 15.38
C HIS A 279 -4.13 -20.96 14.54
N LYS A 280 -2.99 -21.48 14.05
CA LYS A 280 -2.92 -22.74 13.30
C LYS A 280 -3.43 -23.93 14.11
N CYS A 281 -3.13 -24.00 15.41
CA CYS A 281 -3.65 -25.02 16.31
C CYS A 281 -5.18 -24.99 16.47
N ARG A 282 -5.79 -23.79 16.47
CA ARG A 282 -7.26 -23.65 16.55
C ARG A 282 -7.95 -24.11 15.27
N ILE A 283 -7.43 -23.73 14.10
CA ILE A 283 -7.98 -24.15 12.80
C ILE A 283 -7.82 -25.67 12.60
N GLY A 284 -6.70 -26.25 13.04
CA GLY A 284 -6.43 -27.71 12.93
C GLY A 284 -7.30 -28.59 13.84
N ARG A 285 -7.90 -28.03 14.91
CA ARG A 285 -8.78 -28.76 15.84
C ARG A 285 -10.27 -28.70 15.46
N GLY A 286 -10.63 -27.89 14.46
CA GLY A 286 -12.00 -27.72 13.95
C GLY A 286 -12.33 -28.55 12.71
N LYS A 287 -11.49 -29.54 12.37
CA LYS A 287 -11.75 -30.52 11.28
C LYS A 287 -11.97 -31.90 11.86
#